data_2205d09891b75f1177449f57ab71fada
#
_entry.id   2205d09891b75f1177449f57ab71fada
#
_cell.length_a   1.000
_cell.length_b   1.000
_cell.length_c   1.000
_cell.angle_alpha   90.00
_cell.angle_beta   90.00
_cell.angle_gamma   90.00
#
_symmetry.space_group_name_H-M   'P 1'
#
loop_
_entity.id
_entity.type
_entity.pdbx_description
1 polymer ?
#
loop_
_entity_poly.entity_id
_entity_poly.type
_entity_poly.pdbx_seq_one_letter_code
_entity_poly.pdbx_strand_id
1 'polypeptide(L)'
;MSLPEDNPGTEAGGPQRARIDLSRRSVLQGGAAVAAGLSAPAVAFHALLAKPAQARRRRVSPDYGELFETFDPNTGLPLLKLPRGFQYVSFGIAFEPMSDGTPTPRRHDGMCVVREIGRQRVVLIRNHELSGGTPFGPAGTPTFTDDSAGGTTNLIFDRHRAKLLEDWASLSGTYRNCAGGCNPLGRSWISCEETTTAGHGYIFEVPAFGRASAAPIREAGRFAHEAVAVELRSGHLYMTEDADVAGFYRFIPRRRWDLERGGRLQMLRVKDSEGPVNLNGGNADRNATALARGLPQGRSLELGESFEVEWIDIPLPDPGEADPTVAEQGLALGGAFFTRGEGAWYSRGSVFFTSTDGGLAQRGQVWELDIRAQRLTLIFESPDAFTLNKPDNITVAPGGGLLLCEDGGGVRDAEDDFVRGEQLVGLSTDGELFPFAENNIIIPDGLPIGGETGDQRGKEWAGATFTRDGEWLFVNNHKPGITFAITGPWEQGPLGRRRSGKFIDDDDDD
;
A
#
# COMPACT_ATOMS: atom_id res chain seq x y z
N MET A 1 -46.66 -20.46 -54.84
CA MET A 1 -45.65 -20.47 -55.91
C MET A 1 -44.30 -20.43 -55.27
N SER A 2 -43.70 -21.61 -55.17
CA SER A 2 -42.27 -21.94 -55.21
C SER A 2 -41.31 -21.30 -54.19
N LEU A 3 -40.88 -22.08 -53.20
CA LEU A 3 -39.55 -22.10 -52.60
C LEU A 3 -38.49 -22.51 -53.66
N PRO A 4 -37.23 -22.24 -53.43
CA PRO A 4 -36.22 -23.27 -53.27
C PRO A 4 -35.34 -23.01 -52.03
N GLU A 5 -35.13 -23.98 -51.19
CA GLU A 5 -34.14 -25.05 -51.01
C GLU A 5 -32.69 -24.59 -50.79
N ASP A 6 -32.24 -24.95 -49.60
CA ASP A 6 -30.94 -25.47 -49.11
C ASP A 6 -29.60 -24.91 -49.62
N ASN A 7 -28.81 -24.47 -48.69
CA ASN A 7 -27.45 -25.04 -48.49
C ASN A 7 -26.86 -24.80 -47.09
N PRO A 8 -26.09 -25.73 -46.58
CA PRO A 8 -25.74 -25.84 -45.17
C PRO A 8 -24.36 -25.29 -44.84
N GLY A 9 -24.18 -24.90 -43.57
CA GLY A 9 -22.94 -25.10 -42.82
C GLY A 9 -21.87 -24.05 -42.96
N THR A 10 -21.81 -23.18 -41.99
CA THR A 10 -20.52 -22.69 -41.49
C THR A 10 -20.57 -22.68 -39.96
N GLU A 11 -19.73 -23.55 -39.38
CA GLU A 11 -19.49 -23.65 -37.97
C GLU A 11 -19.00 -22.32 -37.40
N ALA A 12 -19.67 -21.83 -36.39
CA ALA A 12 -19.22 -20.70 -35.59
C ALA A 12 -18.04 -21.16 -34.71
N GLY A 13 -16.83 -20.80 -35.12
CA GLY A 13 -15.65 -20.94 -34.28
C GLY A 13 -15.77 -20.01 -33.06
N GLY A 14 -15.81 -20.58 -31.87
CA GLY A 14 -15.74 -19.84 -30.63
C GLY A 14 -14.40 -19.11 -30.51
N PRO A 15 -14.33 -18.05 -29.68
CA PRO A 15 -13.12 -17.27 -29.55
C PRO A 15 -12.01 -18.12 -28.94
N GLN A 16 -10.96 -18.33 -29.71
CA GLN A 16 -9.71 -18.88 -29.21
C GLN A 16 -9.14 -17.95 -28.14
N ARG A 17 -9.05 -18.46 -26.93
CA ARG A 17 -8.25 -17.82 -25.87
C ARG A 17 -6.81 -17.68 -26.39
N ALA A 18 -6.39 -16.48 -26.66
CA ALA A 18 -5.00 -16.16 -26.89
C ALA A 18 -4.24 -16.41 -25.55
N ARG A 19 -3.56 -17.56 -25.46
CA ARG A 19 -2.50 -17.74 -24.48
C ARG A 19 -1.36 -16.85 -24.91
N ILE A 20 -1.13 -15.78 -24.15
CA ILE A 20 0.12 -15.01 -24.26
C ILE A 20 1.18 -15.92 -23.61
N ASP A 21 1.90 -16.65 -24.45
CA ASP A 21 3.08 -17.41 -24.04
C ASP A 21 4.26 -16.43 -23.91
N LEU A 22 4.43 -15.89 -22.70
CA LEU A 22 5.63 -15.15 -22.33
C LEU A 22 6.75 -16.16 -22.09
N SER A 23 7.21 -16.80 -23.15
CA SER A 23 8.38 -17.68 -23.06
C SER A 23 9.61 -16.83 -22.72
N ARG A 24 10.48 -17.38 -21.85
CA ARG A 24 11.79 -16.81 -21.46
C ARG A 24 12.65 -16.31 -22.62
N ARG A 25 12.33 -16.65 -23.86
CA ARG A 25 13.04 -16.22 -25.08
C ARG A 25 12.68 -14.79 -25.50
N SER A 26 11.48 -14.32 -25.29
CA SER A 26 11.07 -12.98 -25.68
C SER A 26 11.66 -11.88 -24.76
N VAL A 27 11.88 -12.22 -23.49
CA VAL A 27 12.52 -11.29 -22.52
C VAL A 27 14.05 -11.22 -22.74
N LEU A 28 14.66 -12.28 -23.30
CA LEU A 28 16.12 -12.32 -23.53
C LEU A 28 16.55 -11.75 -24.88
N GLN A 29 15.67 -11.51 -25.83
CA GLN A 29 16.02 -10.96 -27.15
C GLN A 29 16.03 -9.42 -27.21
N GLY A 30 15.43 -8.72 -26.22
CA GLY A 30 15.55 -7.26 -26.08
C GLY A 30 16.82 -6.79 -25.31
N GLY A 31 17.53 -7.70 -24.65
CA GLY A 31 18.63 -7.38 -23.73
C GLY A 31 20.05 -7.38 -24.30
N ALA A 32 20.26 -7.58 -25.60
CA ALA A 32 21.59 -7.86 -26.17
C ALA A 32 22.30 -6.64 -26.80
N ALA A 33 21.85 -5.41 -26.62
CA ALA A 33 22.43 -4.25 -27.27
C ALA A 33 22.97 -3.13 -26.36
N VAL A 34 22.99 -3.26 -25.03
CA VAL A 34 23.60 -2.27 -24.14
C VAL A 34 24.42 -2.98 -23.05
N ALA A 35 25.53 -3.56 -23.44
CA ALA A 35 26.53 -4.12 -22.52
C ALA A 35 27.80 -3.25 -22.52
N ALA A 36 27.66 -1.98 -22.13
CA ALA A 36 28.81 -1.17 -21.74
C ALA A 36 28.29 0.01 -20.86
N GLY A 37 28.36 -0.14 -19.55
CA GLY A 37 28.18 0.97 -18.63
C GLY A 37 27.24 0.72 -17.44
N LEU A 38 26.89 -0.51 -17.09
CA LEU A 38 26.11 -0.78 -15.90
C LEU A 38 27.01 -0.87 -14.67
N SER A 39 26.99 0.20 -13.85
CA SER A 39 27.61 0.18 -12.52
C SER A 39 26.78 -0.65 -11.53
N ALA A 40 27.48 -1.33 -10.62
CA ALA A 40 27.03 -2.40 -9.72
C ALA A 40 25.72 -2.28 -8.88
N PRO A 41 25.03 -1.15 -8.71
CA PRO A 41 23.84 -1.10 -7.84
C PRO A 41 22.49 -1.44 -8.52
N ALA A 42 22.37 -1.36 -9.86
CA ALA A 42 21.17 -1.90 -10.55
C ALA A 42 21.01 -3.42 -10.32
N VAL A 43 22.00 -4.02 -9.71
CA VAL A 43 22.13 -5.42 -9.35
C VAL A 43 21.40 -5.77 -8.04
N ALA A 44 20.93 -4.85 -7.20
CA ALA A 44 20.35 -5.28 -5.92
C ALA A 44 18.95 -5.90 -6.07
N PHE A 45 18.04 -5.28 -6.79
CA PHE A 45 16.77 -5.94 -7.13
C PHE A 45 16.98 -6.98 -8.23
N HIS A 46 17.76 -6.70 -9.29
CA HIS A 46 18.15 -7.71 -10.27
C HIS A 46 19.12 -8.77 -9.74
N ALA A 47 19.94 -8.52 -8.72
CA ALA A 47 20.75 -9.56 -8.09
C ALA A 47 19.97 -10.42 -7.11
N LEU A 48 18.88 -9.94 -6.56
CA LEU A 48 17.82 -10.77 -5.98
C LEU A 48 17.15 -11.65 -7.06
N LEU A 49 17.05 -11.14 -8.29
CA LEU A 49 16.49 -11.82 -9.46
C LEU A 49 17.47 -12.81 -10.15
N ALA A 50 18.79 -12.67 -9.98
CA ALA A 50 19.81 -13.37 -10.77
C ALA A 50 20.79 -14.23 -9.95
N LYS A 51 20.34 -15.08 -9.01
CA LYS A 51 21.21 -16.13 -8.46
C LYS A 51 20.99 -17.46 -9.17
N PRO A 52 22.07 -18.08 -9.74
CA PRO A 52 21.94 -19.38 -10.42
C PRO A 52 21.58 -20.47 -9.41
N ALA A 53 20.59 -21.28 -9.79
CA ALA A 53 20.14 -22.43 -9.04
C ALA A 53 21.20 -23.53 -8.99
N GLN A 54 21.78 -23.78 -7.83
CA GLN A 54 22.40 -25.07 -7.51
C GLN A 54 22.09 -25.45 -6.07
N ALA A 55 21.17 -26.36 -5.92
CA ALA A 55 20.93 -27.40 -4.94
C ALA A 55 19.44 -27.77 -5.04
N ARG A 56 19.10 -29.05 -4.85
CA ARG A 56 17.69 -29.54 -4.82
C ARG A 56 16.88 -28.81 -3.75
N ARG A 57 16.46 -27.58 -4.06
CA ARG A 57 15.51 -26.79 -3.27
C ARG A 57 14.12 -27.28 -3.67
N ARG A 58 13.24 -27.55 -2.70
CA ARG A 58 11.80 -27.59 -2.94
C ARG A 58 11.47 -26.37 -3.78
N ARG A 59 10.92 -26.57 -4.98
CA ARG A 59 10.46 -25.45 -5.80
C ARG A 59 9.34 -24.77 -5.01
N VAL A 60 9.55 -23.52 -4.66
CA VAL A 60 8.46 -22.65 -4.21
C VAL A 60 7.56 -22.47 -5.42
N SER A 61 6.25 -22.59 -5.26
CA SER A 61 5.29 -22.30 -6.32
C SER A 61 5.45 -20.83 -6.76
N PRO A 62 5.22 -20.50 -8.02
CA PRO A 62 5.20 -19.11 -8.49
C PRO A 62 4.07 -18.29 -7.84
N ASP A 63 3.05 -18.96 -7.31
CA ASP A 63 1.88 -18.42 -6.62
C ASP A 63 1.39 -19.37 -5.52
N TYR A 64 0.21 -19.11 -4.96
CA TYR A 64 -0.44 -20.00 -3.99
C TYR A 64 -1.58 -20.84 -4.63
N GLY A 65 -1.82 -20.73 -5.94
CA GLY A 65 -2.86 -21.41 -6.68
C GLY A 65 -4.20 -20.68 -6.71
N GLU A 66 -5.25 -21.40 -7.09
CA GLU A 66 -6.61 -20.86 -7.23
C GLU A 66 -7.19 -20.38 -5.89
N LEU A 67 -8.03 -19.33 -5.95
CA LEU A 67 -8.77 -18.77 -4.82
C LEU A 67 -10.11 -19.47 -4.66
N PHE A 68 -10.46 -19.84 -3.43
CA PHE A 68 -11.70 -20.50 -3.06
C PHE A 68 -12.44 -19.71 -1.98
N GLU A 69 -13.75 -19.72 -2.02
CA GLU A 69 -14.57 -19.19 -0.94
C GLU A 69 -14.16 -19.83 0.39
N THR A 70 -13.81 -18.99 1.33
CA THR A 70 -13.35 -19.39 2.66
C THR A 70 -14.28 -18.77 3.70
N PHE A 71 -14.83 -19.59 4.58
CA PHE A 71 -15.79 -19.14 5.57
C PHE A 71 -15.12 -18.54 6.79
N ASP A 72 -15.62 -17.40 7.22
CA ASP A 72 -15.24 -16.76 8.47
C ASP A 72 -15.93 -17.46 9.65
N PRO A 73 -15.20 -17.96 10.65
CA PRO A 73 -15.81 -18.65 11.80
C PRO A 73 -16.64 -17.72 12.70
N ASN A 74 -16.42 -16.40 12.66
CA ASN A 74 -17.10 -15.42 13.50
C ASN A 74 -18.47 -15.02 12.93
N THR A 75 -18.56 -14.86 11.60
CA THR A 75 -19.82 -14.46 10.93
C THR A 75 -20.54 -15.62 10.26
N GLY A 76 -19.84 -16.72 9.97
CA GLY A 76 -20.36 -17.84 9.18
C GLY A 76 -20.51 -17.55 7.69
N LEU A 77 -20.03 -16.41 7.19
CA LEU A 77 -20.11 -15.99 5.80
C LEU A 77 -18.77 -16.22 5.07
N PRO A 78 -18.78 -16.49 3.76
CA PRO A 78 -17.56 -16.59 2.96
C PRO A 78 -17.11 -15.18 2.52
N LEU A 79 -16.56 -14.40 3.46
CA LEU A 79 -16.20 -13.00 3.22
C LEU A 79 -14.98 -12.84 2.30
N LEU A 80 -14.12 -13.86 2.24
CA LEU A 80 -12.90 -13.86 1.43
C LEU A 80 -12.83 -15.10 0.55
N LYS A 81 -12.16 -14.94 -0.63
CA LYS A 81 -11.58 -16.07 -1.36
C LYS A 81 -10.08 -16.12 -1.09
N LEU A 82 -9.59 -17.29 -0.69
CA LEU A 82 -8.19 -17.54 -0.35
C LEU A 82 -7.67 -18.81 -1.04
N PRO A 83 -6.34 -18.97 -1.21
CA PRO A 83 -5.77 -20.22 -1.71
C PRO A 83 -5.99 -21.36 -0.71
N ARG A 84 -5.93 -22.61 -1.19
CA ARG A 84 -6.09 -23.80 -0.35
C ARG A 84 -5.11 -23.84 0.82
N GLY A 85 -5.62 -24.15 2.01
CA GLY A 85 -4.85 -24.24 3.24
C GLY A 85 -4.71 -22.92 4.01
N PHE A 86 -5.10 -21.80 3.42
CA PHE A 86 -5.25 -20.55 4.16
C PHE A 86 -6.60 -20.48 4.86
N GLN A 87 -6.61 -19.79 5.99
CA GLN A 87 -7.80 -19.52 6.79
C GLN A 87 -7.69 -18.12 7.40
N TYR A 88 -8.81 -17.58 7.84
CA TYR A 88 -8.84 -16.26 8.47
C TYR A 88 -9.91 -16.17 9.55
N VAL A 89 -9.83 -15.11 10.33
CA VAL A 89 -10.89 -14.65 11.23
C VAL A 89 -11.13 -13.16 11.03
N SER A 90 -12.38 -12.72 11.05
CA SER A 90 -12.75 -11.32 11.13
C SER A 90 -12.77 -10.83 12.57
N PHE A 91 -12.45 -9.56 12.81
CA PHE A 91 -12.54 -8.94 14.13
C PHE A 91 -12.56 -7.41 14.04
N GLY A 92 -12.87 -6.76 15.17
CA GLY A 92 -12.87 -5.30 15.27
C GLY A 92 -13.76 -4.65 14.23
N ILE A 93 -14.95 -5.20 14.03
CA ILE A 93 -15.92 -4.77 13.03
C ILE A 93 -16.50 -3.41 13.44
N ALA A 94 -16.70 -2.55 12.46
CA ALA A 94 -17.28 -1.22 12.70
C ALA A 94 -18.61 -1.29 13.44
N PHE A 95 -18.81 -0.37 14.39
CA PHE A 95 -19.96 -0.27 15.31
C PHE A 95 -20.05 -1.35 16.39
N GLU A 96 -19.25 -2.41 16.36
CA GLU A 96 -19.15 -3.30 17.52
C GLU A 96 -18.49 -2.58 18.70
N PRO A 97 -18.88 -2.93 19.94
CA PRO A 97 -18.30 -2.27 21.10
C PRO A 97 -16.82 -2.63 21.28
N MET A 98 -15.99 -1.63 21.44
CA MET A 98 -14.60 -1.77 21.87
C MET A 98 -14.50 -2.06 23.38
N SER A 99 -13.31 -2.43 23.84
CA SER A 99 -13.04 -2.73 25.25
C SER A 99 -13.25 -1.54 26.18
N ASP A 100 -13.19 -0.31 25.66
CA ASP A 100 -13.50 0.93 26.39
C ASP A 100 -15.00 1.26 26.42
N GLY A 101 -15.84 0.44 25.80
CA GLY A 101 -17.29 0.55 25.73
C GLY A 101 -17.82 1.49 24.65
N THR A 102 -16.95 2.13 23.87
CA THR A 102 -17.36 2.94 22.73
C THR A 102 -17.47 2.10 21.46
N PRO A 103 -18.29 2.49 20.47
CA PRO A 103 -18.38 1.75 19.22
C PRO A 103 -17.08 1.87 18.42
N THR A 104 -16.65 0.77 17.81
CA THR A 104 -15.55 0.74 16.83
C THR A 104 -15.86 1.72 15.70
N PRO A 105 -14.97 2.69 15.40
CA PRO A 105 -15.18 3.60 14.28
C PRO A 105 -15.15 2.84 12.95
N ARG A 106 -15.85 3.33 11.96
CA ARG A 106 -15.87 2.81 10.59
C ARG A 106 -14.66 3.29 9.78
N ARG A 107 -14.60 2.91 8.48
CA ARG A 107 -13.54 3.31 7.55
C ARG A 107 -12.17 2.87 8.05
N HIS A 108 -12.00 1.54 8.16
CA HIS A 108 -10.75 0.93 8.55
C HIS A 108 -9.73 1.08 7.43
N ASP A 109 -8.63 1.75 7.72
CA ASP A 109 -7.62 2.08 6.73
C ASP A 109 -6.24 1.59 7.15
N GLY A 110 -5.17 2.34 6.87
CA GLY A 110 -3.80 1.99 7.16
C GLY A 110 -3.61 1.37 8.54
N MET A 111 -2.83 0.32 8.60
CA MET A 111 -2.60 -0.45 9.83
C MET A 111 -1.21 -1.08 9.82
N CYS A 112 -0.68 -1.30 11.01
CA CYS A 112 0.58 -2.01 11.16
C CYS A 112 0.60 -2.89 12.41
N VAL A 113 1.30 -4.03 12.33
CA VAL A 113 1.79 -4.77 13.51
C VAL A 113 2.91 -3.94 14.12
N VAL A 114 2.56 -3.04 15.03
CA VAL A 114 3.54 -2.14 15.66
C VAL A 114 4.46 -2.92 16.59
N ARG A 115 3.92 -3.87 17.34
CA ARG A 115 4.72 -4.60 18.34
C ARG A 115 4.25 -6.03 18.52
N GLU A 116 5.20 -6.93 18.71
CA GLU A 116 4.93 -8.30 19.12
C GLU A 116 5.25 -8.47 20.61
N ILE A 117 4.36 -9.13 21.36
CA ILE A 117 4.51 -9.44 22.78
C ILE A 117 4.70 -10.95 22.89
N GLY A 118 5.95 -11.37 22.98
CA GLY A 118 6.32 -12.78 22.86
C GLY A 118 5.87 -13.34 21.48
N ARG A 119 5.56 -14.63 21.45
CA ARG A 119 5.07 -15.31 20.25
C ARG A 119 3.54 -15.36 20.13
N GLN A 120 2.81 -14.84 21.11
CA GLN A 120 1.37 -15.06 21.21
C GLN A 120 0.55 -13.83 20.83
N ARG A 121 1.03 -12.63 21.13
CA ARG A 121 0.23 -11.42 20.98
C ARG A 121 0.90 -10.41 20.07
N VAL A 122 0.08 -9.68 19.35
CA VAL A 122 0.52 -8.52 18.55
C VAL A 122 -0.28 -7.30 18.97
N VAL A 123 0.35 -6.15 18.88
CA VAL A 123 -0.30 -4.84 18.97
C VAL A 123 -0.40 -4.28 17.56
N LEU A 124 -1.62 -4.06 17.12
CA LEU A 124 -1.94 -3.37 15.90
C LEU A 124 -2.35 -1.93 16.22
N ILE A 125 -2.05 -0.99 15.33
CA ILE A 125 -2.65 0.33 15.31
C ILE A 125 -3.29 0.51 13.95
N ARG A 126 -4.56 0.92 13.96
CA ARG A 126 -5.41 1.04 12.77
C ARG A 126 -5.97 2.44 12.67
N ASN A 127 -5.88 3.01 11.49
CA ASN A 127 -6.48 4.29 11.13
C ASN A 127 -7.98 4.15 10.86
N HIS A 128 -8.67 5.28 10.99
CA HIS A 128 -10.06 5.47 10.61
C HIS A 128 -10.20 6.71 9.74
N GLU A 129 -10.38 6.50 8.44
CA GLU A 129 -10.48 7.56 7.42
C GLU A 129 -11.84 8.26 7.48
N LEU A 130 -12.07 9.00 8.57
CA LEU A 130 -13.28 9.78 8.78
C LEU A 130 -13.00 11.27 8.58
N SER A 131 -13.95 11.97 7.96
CA SER A 131 -13.90 13.41 7.71
C SER A 131 -14.44 14.22 8.92
N GLY A 132 -15.03 15.36 8.66
CA GLY A 132 -15.66 16.18 9.69
C GLY A 132 -16.72 15.44 10.50
N GLY A 133 -16.87 15.81 11.75
CA GLY A 133 -17.81 15.19 12.69
C GLY A 133 -17.33 15.29 14.14
N THR A 134 -17.96 14.52 15.00
CA THR A 134 -17.57 14.45 16.41
C THR A 134 -16.44 13.45 16.61
N PRO A 135 -15.37 13.83 17.33
CA PRO A 135 -14.32 12.88 17.72
C PRO A 135 -14.88 11.65 18.43
N PHE A 136 -14.30 10.48 18.14
CA PHE A 136 -14.71 9.22 18.75
C PHE A 136 -13.88 8.86 19.98
N GLY A 137 -14.34 7.85 20.71
CA GLY A 137 -13.70 7.33 21.93
C GLY A 137 -14.26 7.93 23.22
N PRO A 138 -13.85 7.38 24.39
CA PRO A 138 -14.32 7.85 25.68
C PRO A 138 -13.77 9.22 26.04
N ALA A 139 -14.39 9.90 27.00
CA ALA A 139 -13.91 11.17 27.53
C ALA A 139 -12.42 11.09 27.93
N GLY A 140 -11.63 12.08 27.50
CA GLY A 140 -10.19 12.14 27.71
C GLY A 140 -9.37 11.37 26.68
N THR A 141 -9.95 10.88 25.58
CA THR A 141 -9.19 10.47 24.39
C THR A 141 -8.44 11.70 23.85
N PRO A 142 -7.13 11.61 23.57
CA PRO A 142 -6.39 12.70 22.94
C PRO A 142 -7.05 13.11 21.63
N THR A 143 -7.41 14.40 21.53
CA THR A 143 -8.19 14.94 20.43
C THR A 143 -7.43 16.11 19.83
N PHE A 144 -7.26 16.12 18.48
CA PHE A 144 -6.59 17.21 17.79
C PHE A 144 -7.52 18.40 17.57
N THR A 145 -8.70 18.16 16.96
CA THR A 145 -9.77 19.17 16.81
C THR A 145 -11.11 18.61 17.29
N ASP A 146 -12.06 19.49 17.62
CA ASP A 146 -13.35 19.06 18.15
C ASP A 146 -14.43 18.82 17.08
N ASP A 147 -14.10 19.07 15.81
CA ASP A 147 -15.02 19.03 14.67
C ASP A 147 -14.63 18.00 13.60
N SER A 148 -13.69 17.14 13.91
CA SER A 148 -13.19 16.09 13.02
C SER A 148 -13.29 14.70 13.65
N ALA A 149 -13.69 13.72 12.84
CA ALA A 149 -14.03 12.38 13.32
C ALA A 149 -12.96 11.33 13.03
N GLY A 150 -11.85 11.68 12.37
CA GLY A 150 -10.74 10.79 12.11
C GLY A 150 -9.94 10.44 13.36
N GLY A 151 -9.08 9.43 13.25
CA GLY A 151 -8.23 9.01 14.36
C GLY A 151 -7.72 7.59 14.24
N THR A 152 -7.30 7.01 15.36
CA THR A 152 -6.72 5.68 15.43
C THR A 152 -7.29 4.85 16.57
N THR A 153 -7.30 3.52 16.37
CA THR A 153 -7.53 2.53 17.43
C THR A 153 -6.34 1.61 17.57
N ASN A 154 -5.98 1.28 18.81
CA ASN A 154 -5.01 0.24 19.11
C ASN A 154 -5.75 -1.06 19.42
N LEU A 155 -5.20 -2.20 18.95
CA LEU A 155 -5.80 -3.52 19.11
C LEU A 155 -4.74 -4.51 19.60
N ILE A 156 -5.08 -5.36 20.57
CA ILE A 156 -4.25 -6.49 20.99
C ILE A 156 -4.89 -7.78 20.50
N PHE A 157 -4.21 -8.49 19.61
CA PHE A 157 -4.69 -9.75 19.05
C PHE A 157 -3.87 -10.94 19.57
N ASP A 158 -4.55 -12.01 19.99
CA ASP A 158 -3.95 -13.27 20.41
C ASP A 158 -3.87 -14.24 19.22
N ARG A 159 -2.67 -14.48 18.72
CA ARG A 159 -2.43 -15.36 17.57
C ARG A 159 -2.73 -16.83 17.85
N HIS A 160 -2.56 -17.28 19.09
CA HIS A 160 -2.83 -18.67 19.45
C HIS A 160 -4.32 -18.96 19.53
N ARG A 161 -5.12 -18.00 19.99
CA ARG A 161 -6.58 -18.10 20.06
C ARG A 161 -7.29 -17.57 18.83
N ALA A 162 -6.55 -16.95 17.92
CA ALA A 162 -7.09 -16.22 16.77
C ALA A 162 -8.20 -15.24 17.19
N LYS A 163 -7.93 -14.37 18.17
CA LYS A 163 -8.96 -13.54 18.82
C LYS A 163 -8.44 -12.17 19.22
N LEU A 164 -9.25 -11.13 19.00
CA LEU A 164 -9.08 -9.82 19.62
C LEU A 164 -9.25 -9.93 21.14
N LEU A 165 -8.28 -9.40 21.90
CA LEU A 165 -8.31 -9.40 23.35
C LEU A 165 -8.73 -8.05 23.93
N GLU A 166 -8.24 -6.97 23.35
CA GLU A 166 -8.43 -5.59 23.82
C GLU A 166 -8.30 -4.62 22.66
N ASP A 167 -9.09 -3.57 22.68
CA ASP A 167 -9.00 -2.45 21.77
C ASP A 167 -9.46 -1.16 22.43
N TRP A 168 -8.94 -0.02 21.97
CA TRP A 168 -9.27 1.30 22.51
C TRP A 168 -8.96 2.42 21.53
N ALA A 169 -9.65 3.55 21.68
CA ALA A 169 -9.35 4.78 20.95
C ALA A 169 -8.03 5.38 21.45
N SER A 170 -7.05 5.61 20.56
CA SER A 170 -5.72 6.11 20.90
C SER A 170 -5.45 7.54 20.49
N LEU A 171 -6.09 7.99 19.40
CA LEU A 171 -6.08 9.37 18.88
C LEU A 171 -7.44 9.64 18.24
N SER A 172 -7.94 10.86 18.34
CA SER A 172 -9.18 11.28 17.70
C SER A 172 -9.12 12.75 17.28
N GLY A 173 -10.15 13.23 16.56
CA GLY A 173 -10.20 14.62 16.12
C GLY A 173 -9.23 14.98 15.02
N THR A 174 -8.67 13.99 14.33
CA THR A 174 -7.92 14.16 13.10
C THR A 174 -8.85 14.01 11.89
N TYR A 175 -8.35 14.24 10.68
CA TYR A 175 -9.17 14.31 9.48
C TYR A 175 -8.63 13.33 8.42
N ARG A 176 -9.46 12.35 7.96
CA ARG A 176 -9.09 11.39 6.92
C ARG A 176 -7.75 10.69 7.21
N ASN A 177 -7.68 9.96 8.32
CA ASN A 177 -6.50 9.14 8.58
C ASN A 177 -6.50 7.94 7.64
N CYS A 178 -5.74 8.07 6.55
CA CYS A 178 -5.63 7.09 5.49
C CYS A 178 -4.56 6.05 5.83
N ALA A 179 -3.40 6.09 5.24
CA ALA A 179 -2.33 5.19 5.60
C ALA A 179 -1.34 5.78 6.64
N GLY A 180 -0.09 5.38 6.59
CA GLY A 180 0.93 5.82 7.54
C GLY A 180 2.16 4.94 7.52
N GLY A 181 2.91 4.90 8.64
CA GLY A 181 4.17 4.19 8.74
C GLY A 181 4.46 3.55 10.09
N CYS A 182 4.98 2.33 10.05
CA CYS A 182 5.39 1.60 11.24
C CYS A 182 6.77 2.04 11.71
N ASN A 183 6.89 2.42 12.99
CA ASN A 183 8.20 2.61 13.58
C ASN A 183 8.90 1.25 13.73
N PRO A 184 10.03 0.99 13.06
CA PRO A 184 10.67 -0.32 13.02
C PRO A 184 11.20 -0.77 14.40
N LEU A 185 11.32 0.15 15.36
CA LEU A 185 11.68 -0.18 16.75
C LEU A 185 10.49 -0.74 17.55
N GLY A 186 9.31 -0.89 16.95
CA GLY A 186 8.13 -1.42 17.61
C GLY A 186 7.58 -0.50 18.70
N ARG A 187 7.65 0.81 18.50
CA ARG A 187 7.25 1.83 19.48
C ARG A 187 5.96 2.52 19.14
N SER A 188 5.75 2.84 17.88
CA SER A 188 4.67 3.70 17.40
C SER A 188 4.27 3.41 15.96
N TRP A 189 3.13 3.91 15.61
CA TRP A 189 2.62 4.11 14.26
C TRP A 189 2.62 5.60 13.95
N ILE A 190 2.94 5.99 12.73
CA ILE A 190 2.81 7.35 12.24
C ILE A 190 1.56 7.38 11.37
N SER A 191 0.53 8.03 11.86
CA SER A 191 -0.76 8.16 11.18
C SER A 191 -0.77 9.42 10.32
N CYS A 192 -1.28 9.34 9.11
CA CYS A 192 -1.33 10.39 8.10
C CYS A 192 -2.73 10.98 7.97
N GLU A 193 -2.85 12.31 7.85
CA GLU A 193 -4.06 12.98 7.39
C GLU A 193 -3.99 13.21 5.88
N GLU A 194 -4.81 12.52 5.11
CA GLU A 194 -4.93 12.68 3.66
C GLU A 194 -5.89 13.82 3.32
N THR A 195 -5.48 15.03 3.56
CA THR A 195 -6.31 16.20 3.34
C THR A 195 -5.52 17.49 3.17
N THR A 196 -6.10 18.44 2.42
CA THR A 196 -5.65 19.83 2.35
C THR A 196 -6.59 20.78 3.10
N THR A 197 -7.52 20.24 3.89
CA THR A 197 -8.45 21.03 4.72
C THR A 197 -7.67 21.96 5.65
N ALA A 198 -8.14 23.20 5.79
CA ALA A 198 -7.51 24.20 6.65
C ALA A 198 -7.32 23.67 8.08
N GLY A 199 -6.09 23.80 8.61
CA GLY A 199 -5.72 23.32 9.95
C GLY A 199 -5.38 21.85 10.05
N HIS A 200 -5.53 21.07 8.98
CA HIS A 200 -5.24 19.65 8.87
C HIS A 200 -4.17 19.36 7.79
N GLY A 201 -3.91 18.08 7.50
CA GLY A 201 -2.90 17.63 6.53
C GLY A 201 -1.55 17.39 7.16
N TYR A 202 -1.53 16.77 8.34
CA TYR A 202 -0.33 16.48 9.11
C TYR A 202 -0.16 14.98 9.38
N ILE A 203 0.99 14.62 9.95
CA ILE A 203 1.25 13.30 10.51
C ILE A 203 1.29 13.36 12.04
N PHE A 204 0.89 12.24 12.66
CA PHE A 204 0.82 12.08 14.12
C PHE A 204 1.51 10.80 14.56
N GLU A 205 2.32 10.86 15.62
CA GLU A 205 2.92 9.67 16.22
C GLU A 205 2.00 9.06 17.28
N VAL A 206 1.60 7.81 17.09
CA VAL A 206 0.69 7.07 17.97
C VAL A 206 1.46 5.93 18.63
N PRO A 207 1.60 5.90 19.95
CA PRO A 207 2.38 4.88 20.66
C PRO A 207 1.67 3.52 20.64
N ALA A 208 2.47 2.43 20.65
CA ALA A 208 1.97 1.05 20.74
C ALA A 208 1.10 0.82 21.99
N PHE A 209 1.37 1.53 23.07
CA PHE A 209 0.61 1.49 24.33
C PHE A 209 0.31 2.90 24.81
N GLY A 210 -0.87 3.07 25.41
CA GLY A 210 -1.33 4.36 25.87
C GLY A 210 -2.04 5.14 24.76
N ARG A 211 -1.96 6.45 24.84
CA ARG A 211 -2.64 7.39 23.96
C ARG A 211 -1.63 8.35 23.34
N ALA A 212 -1.88 8.80 22.12
CA ALA A 212 -1.06 9.80 21.44
C ALA A 212 -1.09 11.15 22.18
N SER A 213 -0.15 12.02 21.83
CA SER A 213 -0.17 13.41 22.32
C SER A 213 -1.22 14.29 21.63
N ALA A 214 -1.75 13.84 20.50
CA ALA A 214 -2.56 14.64 19.55
C ALA A 214 -1.82 15.90 19.01
N ALA A 215 -0.49 15.88 19.07
CA ALA A 215 0.35 16.95 18.54
C ALA A 215 0.80 16.62 17.12
N PRO A 216 0.48 17.46 16.10
CA PRO A 216 0.93 17.25 14.73
C PRO A 216 2.43 17.53 14.59
N ILE A 217 3.10 16.77 13.73
CA ILE A 217 4.51 16.98 13.38
C ILE A 217 4.58 17.98 12.22
N ARG A 218 4.40 19.27 12.52
CA ARG A 218 4.21 20.34 11.51
C ARG A 218 5.38 20.47 10.53
N GLU A 219 6.61 20.30 11.00
CA GLU A 219 7.79 20.43 10.14
C GLU A 219 7.96 19.26 9.15
N ALA A 220 7.16 18.17 9.29
CA ALA A 220 7.08 17.11 8.30
C ALA A 220 6.25 17.47 7.07
N GLY A 221 5.63 18.62 7.07
CA GLY A 221 4.85 19.18 5.97
C GLY A 221 3.35 19.21 6.25
N ARG A 222 2.66 20.08 5.51
CA ARG A 222 1.20 20.16 5.45
C ARG A 222 0.75 19.92 4.02
N PHE A 223 0.28 18.71 3.74
CA PHE A 223 -0.23 18.25 2.44
C PHE A 223 -1.15 17.03 2.65
N ALA A 224 -1.76 16.50 1.62
CA ALA A 224 -2.52 15.25 1.69
C ALA A 224 -1.56 14.07 1.91
N HIS A 225 -1.16 13.86 3.18
CA HIS A 225 -0.28 12.75 3.54
C HIS A 225 -0.99 11.43 3.39
N GLU A 226 -0.38 10.52 2.59
CA GLU A 226 -0.91 9.18 2.42
C GLU A 226 -0.16 8.17 3.28
N ALA A 227 1.07 7.86 2.95
CA ALA A 227 1.85 6.86 3.67
C ALA A 227 3.23 7.36 4.09
N VAL A 228 3.82 6.61 5.04
CA VAL A 228 5.17 6.87 5.58
C VAL A 228 5.98 5.57 5.60
N ALA A 229 7.09 5.53 4.89
CA ALA A 229 8.10 4.50 5.07
C ALA A 229 9.19 5.00 6.03
N VAL A 230 9.42 4.27 7.13
CA VAL A 230 10.37 4.67 8.18
C VAL A 230 11.66 3.89 8.04
N GLU A 231 12.75 4.57 7.72
CA GLU A 231 14.06 3.93 7.59
C GLU A 231 14.64 3.56 8.97
N LEU A 232 14.95 2.28 9.16
CA LEU A 232 15.48 1.77 10.44
C LEU A 232 16.81 2.44 10.83
N ARG A 233 17.71 2.66 9.88
CA ARG A 233 19.08 3.09 10.16
C ARG A 233 19.16 4.56 10.55
N SER A 234 18.52 5.44 9.81
CA SER A 234 18.59 6.90 10.01
C SER A 234 17.42 7.44 10.84
N GLY A 235 16.28 6.78 10.85
CA GLY A 235 15.02 7.29 11.37
C GLY A 235 14.38 8.34 10.45
N HIS A 236 14.83 8.44 9.19
CA HIS A 236 14.20 9.30 8.20
C HIS A 236 12.83 8.75 7.83
N LEU A 237 11.91 9.65 7.53
CA LEU A 237 10.58 9.33 7.01
C LEU A 237 10.58 9.62 5.52
N TYR A 238 10.07 8.69 4.72
CA TYR A 238 9.78 8.88 3.30
C TYR A 238 8.28 8.85 3.13
N MET A 239 7.72 9.89 2.50
CA MET A 239 6.29 10.16 2.52
C MET A 239 5.74 10.36 1.13
N THR A 240 4.56 9.81 0.90
CA THR A 240 3.76 10.00 -0.31
C THR A 240 2.68 11.07 -0.10
N GLU A 241 2.25 11.67 -1.20
CA GLU A 241 1.17 12.67 -1.26
C GLU A 241 0.11 12.16 -2.24
N ASP A 242 -1.16 12.08 -1.81
CA ASP A 242 -2.26 11.82 -2.73
C ASP A 242 -2.74 13.13 -3.37
N ALA A 243 -2.26 13.37 -4.57
CA ALA A 243 -2.66 14.50 -5.40
C ALA A 243 -2.46 14.18 -6.89
N ASP A 244 -3.16 14.90 -7.76
CA ASP A 244 -3.00 14.81 -9.22
C ASP A 244 -1.58 15.15 -9.69
N VAL A 245 -0.91 16.01 -8.94
CA VAL A 245 0.49 16.39 -9.09
C VAL A 245 1.12 16.26 -7.72
N ALA A 246 1.69 15.11 -7.45
CA ALA A 246 2.10 14.62 -6.14
C ALA A 246 3.61 14.66 -5.97
N GLY A 247 4.09 15.17 -4.84
CA GLY A 247 5.49 15.05 -4.45
C GLY A 247 5.79 13.68 -3.82
N PHE A 248 7.09 13.35 -3.77
CA PHE A 248 7.62 12.32 -2.88
C PHE A 248 8.64 12.95 -1.97
N TYR A 249 8.44 12.81 -0.67
CA TYR A 249 9.15 13.61 0.32
C TYR A 249 10.02 12.77 1.24
N ARG A 250 11.04 13.44 1.82
CA ARG A 250 11.84 12.91 2.92
C ARG A 250 11.87 13.91 4.08
N PHE A 251 11.52 13.43 5.27
CA PHE A 251 11.69 14.18 6.50
C PHE A 251 12.89 13.68 7.29
N ILE A 252 13.79 14.57 7.66
CA ILE A 252 14.99 14.30 8.45
C ILE A 252 14.79 14.85 9.86
N PRO A 253 14.48 14.01 10.87
CA PRO A 253 14.30 14.48 12.24
C PRO A 253 15.58 15.14 12.78
N ARG A 254 15.45 16.23 13.51
CA ARG A 254 16.60 16.86 14.22
C ARG A 254 17.29 15.90 15.17
N ARG A 255 16.54 15.00 15.74
CA ARG A 255 17.02 13.92 16.58
C ARG A 255 16.38 12.63 16.15
N ARG A 256 17.20 11.65 15.83
CA ARG A 256 16.74 10.29 15.45
C ARG A 256 15.72 9.75 16.46
N TRP A 257 14.60 9.25 15.98
CA TRP A 257 13.50 8.68 16.77
C TRP A 257 12.78 9.68 17.72
N ASP A 258 12.89 10.96 17.49
CA ASP A 258 12.25 12.01 18.27
C ASP A 258 11.63 13.02 17.31
N LEU A 259 10.43 12.67 16.81
CA LEU A 259 9.74 13.45 15.78
C LEU A 259 9.18 14.76 16.31
N GLU A 260 8.83 14.81 17.62
CA GLU A 260 8.30 16.02 18.27
C GLU A 260 9.28 17.20 18.24
N ARG A 261 10.58 16.92 18.12
CA ARG A 261 11.58 17.99 17.97
C ARG A 261 11.67 18.59 16.59
N GLY A 262 10.79 18.14 15.68
CA GLY A 262 10.79 18.61 14.31
C GLY A 262 11.99 18.13 13.49
N GLY A 263 12.20 18.74 12.33
CA GLY A 263 13.22 18.30 11.40
C GLY A 263 13.31 19.19 10.15
N ARG A 264 13.70 18.57 9.05
CA ARG A 264 13.83 19.21 7.76
C ARG A 264 13.08 18.40 6.71
N LEU A 265 12.17 19.04 6.00
CA LEU A 265 11.42 18.44 4.89
C LEU A 265 12.16 18.68 3.57
N GLN A 266 12.23 17.64 2.76
CA GLN A 266 12.83 17.69 1.43
C GLN A 266 11.90 16.97 0.42
N MET A 267 11.93 17.43 -0.83
CA MET A 267 11.25 16.77 -1.96
C MET A 267 12.29 16.09 -2.85
N LEU A 268 11.91 14.94 -3.41
CA LEU A 268 12.73 14.22 -4.39
C LEU A 268 12.85 15.02 -5.70
N ARG A 269 14.05 15.04 -6.28
CA ARG A 269 14.36 15.61 -7.58
C ARG A 269 15.14 14.60 -8.41
N VAL A 270 14.88 14.51 -9.70
CA VAL A 270 15.77 13.80 -10.63
C VAL A 270 17.06 14.62 -10.78
N LYS A 271 18.19 13.98 -10.50
CA LYS A 271 19.49 14.62 -10.54
C LYS A 271 19.82 15.15 -11.94
N ASP A 272 20.47 16.30 -11.99
CA ASP A 272 20.88 17.00 -13.22
C ASP A 272 19.71 17.40 -14.16
N SER A 273 18.46 17.36 -13.70
CA SER A 273 17.31 17.87 -14.46
C SER A 273 17.30 19.40 -14.49
N GLU A 274 16.95 20.00 -15.64
CA GLU A 274 16.85 21.47 -15.79
C GLU A 274 15.59 22.07 -15.12
N GLY A 275 14.66 21.23 -14.66
CA GLY A 275 13.40 21.64 -14.04
C GLY A 275 12.64 20.44 -13.49
N PRO A 276 11.34 20.61 -13.17
CA PRO A 276 10.53 19.52 -12.66
C PRO A 276 10.41 18.38 -13.68
N VAL A 277 10.42 17.12 -13.18
CA VAL A 277 10.27 15.92 -14.00
C VAL A 277 8.96 15.24 -13.67
N ASN A 278 8.16 14.96 -14.69
CA ASN A 278 6.89 14.26 -14.56
C ASN A 278 7.10 12.76 -14.73
N LEU A 279 6.86 11.99 -13.65
CA LEU A 279 7.05 10.53 -13.59
C LEU A 279 5.71 9.76 -13.63
N ASN A 280 4.63 10.37 -14.14
CA ASN A 280 3.30 9.75 -14.21
C ASN A 280 3.17 8.60 -15.23
N GLY A 281 4.25 8.22 -15.95
CA GLY A 281 4.25 7.10 -16.89
C GLY A 281 3.46 7.35 -18.17
N GLY A 282 3.20 8.62 -18.56
CA GLY A 282 2.46 8.97 -19.76
C GLY A 282 0.93 8.92 -19.60
N ASN A 283 0.42 8.92 -18.38
CA ASN A 283 -1.00 9.05 -18.08
C ASN A 283 -1.58 10.30 -18.77
N ALA A 284 -2.52 10.13 -19.71
CA ALA A 284 -3.01 11.22 -20.54
C ALA A 284 -3.78 12.28 -19.76
N ASP A 285 -4.63 11.87 -18.79
CA ASP A 285 -5.46 12.77 -18.00
C ASP A 285 -4.59 13.60 -17.04
N ARG A 286 -3.58 12.97 -16.44
CA ARG A 286 -2.62 13.63 -15.56
C ARG A 286 -1.65 14.54 -16.31
N ASN A 287 -1.32 14.17 -17.54
CA ASN A 287 -0.57 15.05 -18.45
C ASN A 287 -1.36 16.31 -18.80
N ALA A 288 -2.68 16.20 -19.04
CA ALA A 288 -3.53 17.36 -19.25
C ALA A 288 -3.58 18.27 -18.01
N THR A 289 -3.69 17.68 -16.83
CA THR A 289 -3.65 18.41 -15.54
C THR A 289 -2.30 19.12 -15.33
N ALA A 290 -1.19 18.44 -15.57
CA ALA A 290 0.16 19.02 -15.47
C ALA A 290 0.33 20.20 -16.42
N LEU A 291 -0.06 20.02 -17.70
CA LEU A 291 0.03 21.07 -18.72
C LEU A 291 -0.80 22.30 -18.36
N ALA A 292 -2.02 22.12 -17.83
CA ALA A 292 -2.87 23.21 -17.36
C ALA A 292 -2.23 24.04 -16.22
N ARG A 293 -1.30 23.44 -15.48
CA ARG A 293 -0.50 24.09 -14.42
C ARG A 293 0.85 24.62 -14.92
N GLY A 294 1.15 24.54 -16.22
CA GLY A 294 2.42 24.95 -16.80
C GLY A 294 3.58 24.00 -16.50
N LEU A 295 3.29 22.75 -16.13
CA LEU A 295 4.28 21.72 -15.82
C LEU A 295 4.55 20.83 -17.05
N PRO A 296 5.69 20.12 -17.10
CA PRO A 296 6.00 19.23 -18.21
C PRO A 296 5.08 18.01 -18.24
N GLN A 297 4.85 17.50 -19.45
CA GLN A 297 4.17 16.23 -19.63
C GLN A 297 5.10 15.06 -19.30
N GLY A 298 4.55 14.02 -18.68
CA GLY A 298 5.21 12.75 -18.54
C GLY A 298 5.18 11.94 -19.82
N ARG A 299 6.16 11.12 -20.01
CA ARG A 299 6.23 10.13 -21.09
C ARG A 299 5.99 8.73 -20.55
N SER A 300 5.74 7.80 -21.45
CA SER A 300 5.81 6.38 -21.10
C SER A 300 7.20 6.03 -20.61
N LEU A 301 7.23 5.20 -19.59
CA LEU A 301 8.44 4.69 -18.95
C LEU A 301 8.61 3.20 -19.30
N GLU A 302 9.85 2.74 -19.33
CA GLU A 302 10.12 1.32 -19.48
C GLU A 302 10.23 0.63 -18.11
N LEU A 303 9.76 -0.60 -18.02
CA LEU A 303 9.92 -1.39 -16.80
C LEU A 303 11.41 -1.57 -16.50
N GLY A 304 11.83 -1.25 -15.26
CA GLY A 304 13.23 -1.21 -14.84
C GLY A 304 13.95 0.09 -15.17
N GLU A 305 13.27 1.06 -15.79
CA GLU A 305 13.85 2.39 -15.98
C GLU A 305 14.15 3.02 -14.63
N SER A 306 15.34 3.64 -14.51
CA SER A 306 15.79 4.19 -13.25
C SER A 306 16.40 5.58 -13.41
N PHE A 307 16.27 6.38 -12.35
CA PHE A 307 16.69 7.76 -12.26
C PHE A 307 17.64 7.93 -11.07
N GLU A 308 18.79 8.59 -11.27
CA GLU A 308 19.56 9.11 -10.14
C GLU A 308 18.77 10.26 -9.51
N VAL A 309 18.67 10.28 -8.18
CA VAL A 309 17.88 11.28 -7.49
C VAL A 309 18.70 12.04 -6.44
N GLU A 310 18.25 13.24 -6.15
CA GLU A 310 18.73 14.09 -5.08
C GLU A 310 17.55 14.71 -4.32
N TRP A 311 17.82 15.48 -3.29
CA TRP A 311 16.79 16.02 -2.41
C TRP A 311 16.93 17.52 -2.28
N ILE A 312 15.82 18.23 -2.42
CA ILE A 312 15.74 19.68 -2.31
C ILE A 312 14.94 20.07 -1.06
N ASP A 313 15.45 21.03 -0.32
CA ASP A 313 14.81 21.52 0.91
C ASP A 313 13.52 22.28 0.59
N ILE A 314 12.46 22.00 1.33
CA ILE A 314 11.22 22.77 1.29
C ILE A 314 11.33 23.95 2.26
N PRO A 315 11.25 25.20 1.76
CA PRO A 315 11.48 26.38 2.60
C PRO A 315 10.43 26.59 3.68
N LEU A 316 9.14 26.30 3.38
CA LEU A 316 8.01 26.48 4.28
C LEU A 316 7.20 25.18 4.36
N PRO A 317 7.55 24.23 5.26
CA PRO A 317 6.86 22.96 5.38
C PRO A 317 5.40 23.06 5.85
N ASP A 318 5.06 24.07 6.67
CA ASP A 318 3.71 24.32 7.18
C ASP A 318 3.16 25.62 6.55
N PRO A 319 2.79 25.61 5.24
CA PRO A 319 2.31 26.80 4.56
C PRO A 319 0.92 27.20 5.03
N GLY A 320 0.66 28.50 5.12
CA GLY A 320 -0.68 29.04 5.30
C GLY A 320 -1.50 28.95 4.01
N GLU A 321 -2.80 29.30 4.09
CA GLU A 321 -3.70 29.19 2.92
C GLU A 321 -3.32 30.09 1.74
N ALA A 322 -2.60 31.20 2.00
CA ALA A 322 -2.16 32.12 0.97
C ALA A 322 -0.73 31.83 0.46
N ASP A 323 -0.03 30.89 1.07
CA ASP A 323 1.33 30.51 0.69
C ASP A 323 1.30 29.43 -0.40
N PRO A 324 2.37 29.28 -1.21
CA PRO A 324 2.53 28.15 -2.09
C PRO A 324 2.52 26.84 -1.28
N THR A 325 1.79 25.83 -1.78
CA THR A 325 1.76 24.49 -1.17
C THR A 325 3.14 23.86 -1.14
N VAL A 326 3.33 22.83 -0.33
CA VAL A 326 4.60 22.07 -0.26
C VAL A 326 5.01 21.56 -1.65
N ALA A 327 4.06 21.02 -2.43
CA ALA A 327 4.32 20.58 -3.80
C ALA A 327 4.75 21.73 -4.73
N GLU A 328 4.04 22.86 -4.71
CA GLU A 328 4.37 24.02 -5.53
C GLU A 328 5.76 24.59 -5.23
N GLN A 329 6.15 24.64 -3.95
CA GLN A 329 7.49 25.03 -3.54
C GLN A 329 8.56 24.11 -4.12
N GLY A 330 8.35 22.78 -3.98
CA GLY A 330 9.27 21.78 -4.48
C GLY A 330 9.40 21.80 -6.01
N LEU A 331 8.27 21.91 -6.72
CA LEU A 331 8.23 22.01 -8.18
C LEU A 331 8.96 23.27 -8.69
N ALA A 332 8.79 24.41 -8.03
CA ALA A 332 9.51 25.63 -8.37
C ALA A 332 11.05 25.49 -8.23
N LEU A 333 11.50 24.54 -7.42
CA LEU A 333 12.92 24.19 -7.22
C LEU A 333 13.36 22.99 -8.10
N GLY A 334 12.51 22.50 -9.00
CA GLY A 334 12.83 21.41 -9.93
C GLY A 334 12.53 20.01 -9.40
N GLY A 335 11.67 19.89 -8.39
CA GLY A 335 11.23 18.60 -7.83
C GLY A 335 10.56 17.70 -8.87
N ALA A 336 10.74 16.39 -8.73
CA ALA A 336 10.01 15.41 -9.52
C ALA A 336 8.61 15.19 -8.94
N PHE A 337 7.64 14.88 -9.81
CA PHE A 337 6.29 14.63 -9.39
C PHE A 337 5.69 13.38 -10.03
N PHE A 338 4.79 12.80 -9.31
CA PHE A 338 4.01 11.60 -9.61
C PHE A 338 2.53 11.97 -9.72
N THR A 339 1.68 10.97 -9.78
CA THR A 339 0.24 11.13 -9.67
C THR A 339 -0.29 10.16 -8.63
N ARG A 340 -1.11 10.67 -7.70
CA ARG A 340 -1.71 9.89 -6.63
C ARG A 340 -0.71 8.94 -5.98
N GLY A 341 0.24 9.51 -5.23
CA GLY A 341 1.19 8.74 -4.45
C GLY A 341 0.49 8.18 -3.21
N GLU A 342 0.40 6.88 -3.11
CA GLU A 342 -0.35 6.17 -2.09
C GLU A 342 0.59 5.42 -1.13
N GLY A 343 0.37 4.12 -0.90
CA GLY A 343 1.11 3.32 0.06
C GLY A 343 2.62 3.38 -0.08
N ALA A 344 3.33 3.35 1.04
CA ALA A 344 4.79 3.28 1.08
C ALA A 344 5.28 2.34 2.18
N TRP A 345 6.35 1.58 1.90
CA TRP A 345 6.93 0.64 2.86
C TRP A 345 8.45 0.58 2.76
N TYR A 346 9.12 0.56 3.93
CA TYR A 346 10.57 0.38 4.02
C TYR A 346 10.94 -1.08 4.20
N SER A 347 11.92 -1.55 3.44
CA SER A 347 12.54 -2.86 3.66
C SER A 347 13.98 -2.88 3.14
N ARG A 348 14.92 -3.34 3.96
CA ARG A 348 16.31 -3.69 3.56
C ARG A 348 17.06 -2.59 2.77
N GLY A 349 16.87 -1.32 3.14
CA GLY A 349 17.55 -0.19 2.50
C GLY A 349 16.81 0.38 1.30
N SER A 350 15.65 -0.16 0.94
CA SER A 350 14.78 0.37 -0.10
C SER A 350 13.45 0.87 0.48
N VAL A 351 12.87 1.87 -0.17
CA VAL A 351 11.48 2.29 0.00
C VAL A 351 10.72 1.90 -1.25
N PHE A 352 9.63 1.16 -1.07
CA PHE A 352 8.67 0.85 -2.10
C PHE A 352 7.45 1.75 -1.93
N PHE A 353 6.89 2.27 -3.02
CA PHE A 353 5.67 3.06 -2.98
C PHE A 353 4.85 2.89 -4.26
N THR A 354 3.57 3.22 -4.17
CA THR A 354 2.62 3.13 -5.28
C THR A 354 2.27 4.52 -5.80
N SER A 355 1.91 4.58 -7.08
CA SER A 355 1.24 5.69 -7.75
C SER A 355 -0.01 5.10 -8.39
N THR A 356 -1.17 5.25 -7.73
CA THR A 356 -2.33 4.39 -7.93
C THR A 356 -2.98 4.51 -9.30
N ASP A 357 -2.87 5.64 -9.96
CA ASP A 357 -3.34 5.82 -11.34
C ASP A 357 -2.23 6.18 -12.34
N GLY A 358 -0.96 5.97 -11.96
CA GLY A 358 0.17 6.13 -12.85
C GLY A 358 0.15 5.14 -14.02
N GLY A 359 0.95 5.44 -15.05
CA GLY A 359 1.10 4.62 -16.25
C GLY A 359 0.09 4.88 -17.37
N LEU A 360 0.37 4.32 -18.53
CA LEU A 360 -0.46 4.49 -19.72
C LEU A 360 -1.90 4.00 -19.55
N ALA A 361 -2.07 2.88 -18.84
CA ALA A 361 -3.37 2.29 -18.59
C ALA A 361 -4.12 2.95 -17.42
N GLN A 362 -3.49 3.88 -16.69
CA GLN A 362 -4.06 4.54 -15.50
C GLN A 362 -4.49 3.52 -14.42
N ARG A 363 -3.69 2.45 -14.26
CA ARG A 363 -4.00 1.33 -13.36
C ARG A 363 -2.94 1.10 -12.30
N GLY A 364 -1.93 1.95 -12.27
CA GLY A 364 -0.97 2.05 -11.20
C GLY A 364 0.45 1.62 -11.55
N GLN A 365 1.35 2.20 -10.78
CA GLN A 365 2.78 1.95 -10.85
C GLN A 365 3.29 1.58 -9.46
N VAL A 366 4.35 0.77 -9.41
CA VAL A 366 5.12 0.47 -8.20
C VAL A 366 6.56 0.90 -8.41
N TRP A 367 7.05 1.68 -7.47
CA TRP A 367 8.38 2.28 -7.49
C TRP A 367 9.25 1.75 -6.36
N GLU A 368 10.56 1.63 -6.61
CA GLU A 368 11.58 1.34 -5.61
C GLU A 368 12.58 2.50 -5.55
N LEU A 369 12.81 3.04 -4.36
CA LEU A 369 13.91 3.94 -4.05
C LEU A 369 14.99 3.18 -3.27
N ASP A 370 16.13 2.89 -3.91
CA ASP A 370 17.35 2.47 -3.20
C ASP A 370 17.94 3.69 -2.48
N ILE A 371 17.84 3.68 -1.14
CA ILE A 371 18.26 4.81 -0.30
C ILE A 371 19.77 5.02 -0.39
N ARG A 372 20.56 3.96 -0.47
CA ARG A 372 22.02 4.07 -0.51
C ARG A 372 22.52 4.54 -1.86
N ALA A 373 21.96 3.99 -2.93
CA ALA A 373 22.33 4.34 -4.30
C ALA A 373 21.74 5.68 -4.74
N GLN A 374 20.77 6.24 -4.00
CA GLN A 374 19.97 7.39 -4.41
C GLN A 374 19.42 7.19 -5.82
N ARG A 375 18.76 6.06 -6.02
CA ARG A 375 18.22 5.61 -7.32
C ARG A 375 16.77 5.21 -7.17
N LEU A 376 15.94 5.84 -7.98
CA LEU A 376 14.52 5.54 -8.12
C LEU A 376 14.32 4.64 -9.34
N THR A 377 13.57 3.56 -9.22
CA THR A 377 13.32 2.60 -10.31
C THR A 377 11.85 2.28 -10.42
N LEU A 378 11.29 2.30 -11.63
CA LEU A 378 9.95 1.76 -11.92
C LEU A 378 10.04 0.24 -11.95
N ILE A 379 9.51 -0.44 -10.93
CA ILE A 379 9.59 -1.89 -10.82
C ILE A 379 8.37 -2.62 -11.38
N PHE A 380 7.23 -1.93 -11.49
CA PHE A 380 6.02 -2.46 -12.11
C PHE A 380 5.11 -1.31 -12.61
N GLU A 381 4.44 -1.53 -13.74
CA GLU A 381 3.36 -0.70 -14.26
C GLU A 381 2.23 -1.61 -14.72
N SER A 382 1.01 -1.34 -14.27
CA SER A 382 -0.14 -2.17 -14.60
C SER A 382 -0.62 -1.91 -16.03
N PRO A 383 -0.75 -2.97 -16.87
CA PRO A 383 -1.27 -2.83 -18.22
C PRO A 383 -2.80 -2.72 -18.29
N ASP A 384 -3.51 -3.21 -17.27
CA ASP A 384 -4.97 -3.25 -17.23
C ASP A 384 -5.51 -3.59 -15.83
N ALA A 385 -6.84 -3.44 -15.63
CA ALA A 385 -7.51 -3.69 -14.37
C ALA A 385 -7.57 -5.17 -13.96
N PHE A 386 -7.37 -6.13 -14.88
CA PHE A 386 -7.34 -7.54 -14.53
C PHE A 386 -6.02 -7.96 -13.91
N THR A 387 -4.93 -7.32 -14.34
CA THR A 387 -3.58 -7.59 -13.87
C THR A 387 -3.33 -6.99 -12.50
N LEU A 388 -3.63 -5.68 -12.32
CA LEU A 388 -3.57 -4.95 -11.07
C LEU A 388 -4.43 -3.70 -11.22
N ASN A 389 -5.36 -3.48 -10.30
CA ASN A 389 -6.35 -2.42 -10.41
C ASN A 389 -6.17 -1.37 -9.33
N LYS A 390 -5.38 -0.34 -9.64
CA LYS A 390 -5.13 0.80 -8.75
C LYS A 390 -4.60 0.37 -7.38
N PRO A 391 -3.33 -0.06 -7.31
CA PRO A 391 -2.71 -0.40 -6.04
C PRO A 391 -2.63 0.84 -5.15
N ASP A 392 -3.23 0.73 -4.00
CA ASP A 392 -3.22 1.73 -2.95
C ASP A 392 -2.15 1.36 -1.91
N ASN A 393 -2.52 0.73 -0.81
CA ASN A 393 -1.60 0.33 0.24
C ASN A 393 -0.63 -0.79 -0.22
N ILE A 394 0.56 -0.80 0.36
CA ILE A 394 1.63 -1.76 0.07
C ILE A 394 2.29 -2.23 1.36
N THR A 395 2.71 -3.49 1.41
CA THR A 395 3.60 -4.02 2.45
C THR A 395 4.64 -4.96 1.86
N VAL A 396 5.78 -5.11 2.53
CA VAL A 396 6.80 -6.10 2.16
C VAL A 396 6.58 -7.38 2.96
N ALA A 397 6.36 -8.46 2.25
CA ALA A 397 6.19 -9.77 2.87
C ALA A 397 7.52 -10.32 3.43
N PRO A 398 7.48 -11.22 4.42
CA PRO A 398 8.69 -11.81 5.01
C PRO A 398 9.62 -12.53 4.03
N GLY A 399 9.09 -12.97 2.89
CA GLY A 399 9.88 -13.53 1.78
C GLY A 399 10.61 -12.49 0.94
N GLY A 400 10.28 -11.22 1.09
CA GLY A 400 10.84 -10.09 0.34
C GLY A 400 10.00 -9.63 -0.85
N GLY A 401 8.94 -10.37 -1.23
CA GLY A 401 7.95 -9.89 -2.21
C GLY A 401 7.05 -8.81 -1.63
N LEU A 402 6.33 -8.11 -2.49
CA LEU A 402 5.38 -7.07 -2.11
C LEU A 402 3.97 -7.68 -2.06
N LEU A 403 3.12 -7.13 -1.20
CA LEU A 403 1.68 -7.35 -1.22
C LEU A 403 1.00 -6.01 -1.40
N LEU A 404 0.19 -5.90 -2.44
CA LEU A 404 -0.49 -4.70 -2.89
C LEU A 404 -1.98 -4.83 -2.58
N CYS A 405 -2.58 -3.78 -2.04
CA CYS A 405 -4.01 -3.65 -1.80
C CYS A 405 -4.64 -2.91 -2.98
N GLU A 406 -5.66 -3.46 -3.62
CA GLU A 406 -6.39 -2.77 -4.69
C GLU A 406 -7.46 -1.82 -4.15
N ASP A 407 -7.62 -0.66 -4.83
CA ASP A 407 -8.73 0.30 -4.69
C ASP A 407 -9.25 0.79 -6.06
N GLY A 408 -9.55 -0.14 -6.93
CA GLY A 408 -10.08 0.16 -8.28
C GLY A 408 -11.58 -0.06 -8.47
N GLY A 409 -12.29 -0.51 -7.42
CA GLY A 409 -13.72 -0.83 -7.46
C GLY A 409 -14.03 -2.25 -7.94
N GLY A 410 -13.02 -3.14 -8.01
CA GLY A 410 -13.12 -4.47 -8.61
C GLY A 410 -13.15 -4.43 -10.13
N VAL A 411 -13.39 -5.57 -10.76
CA VAL A 411 -13.53 -5.67 -12.21
C VAL A 411 -14.94 -6.14 -12.55
N ARG A 412 -15.60 -5.41 -13.45
CA ARG A 412 -16.96 -5.66 -13.88
C ARG A 412 -17.04 -5.95 -15.38
N ASP A 413 -18.06 -6.68 -15.80
CA ASP A 413 -18.40 -6.87 -17.21
C ASP A 413 -19.25 -5.72 -17.77
N ALA A 414 -19.74 -5.90 -19.00
CA ALA A 414 -20.55 -4.90 -19.70
C ALA A 414 -21.95 -4.73 -19.08
N GLU A 415 -22.42 -5.72 -18.33
CA GLU A 415 -23.70 -5.75 -17.62
C GLU A 415 -23.60 -5.18 -16.20
N ASP A 416 -22.40 -4.70 -15.80
CA ASP A 416 -22.05 -4.19 -14.48
C ASP A 416 -22.00 -5.27 -13.37
N ASP A 417 -21.91 -6.55 -13.75
CA ASP A 417 -21.70 -7.64 -12.82
C ASP A 417 -20.23 -7.84 -12.48
N PHE A 418 -19.93 -8.20 -11.24
CA PHE A 418 -18.55 -8.47 -10.83
C PHE A 418 -17.97 -9.72 -11.51
N VAL A 419 -16.96 -9.52 -12.33
CA VAL A 419 -16.08 -10.59 -12.81
C VAL A 419 -15.14 -11.03 -11.69
N ARG A 420 -14.61 -10.05 -10.91
CA ARG A 420 -13.89 -10.27 -9.65
C ARG A 420 -14.06 -9.10 -8.70
N GLY A 421 -13.97 -9.37 -7.39
CA GLY A 421 -13.83 -8.33 -6.36
C GLY A 421 -12.43 -7.70 -6.37
N GLU A 422 -12.22 -6.75 -5.46
CA GLU A 422 -10.90 -6.20 -5.16
C GLU A 422 -9.97 -7.29 -4.64
N GLN A 423 -8.69 -7.24 -5.00
CA GLN A 423 -7.72 -8.26 -4.65
C GLN A 423 -6.56 -7.71 -3.79
N LEU A 424 -6.01 -8.61 -2.99
CA LEU A 424 -4.64 -8.50 -2.51
C LEU A 424 -3.76 -9.20 -3.54
N VAL A 425 -2.86 -8.44 -4.16
CA VAL A 425 -2.01 -8.91 -5.26
C VAL A 425 -0.57 -9.01 -4.79
N GLY A 426 0.03 -10.19 -4.90
CA GLY A 426 1.44 -10.38 -4.60
C GLY A 426 2.31 -10.05 -5.81
N LEU A 427 3.41 -9.34 -5.58
CA LEU A 427 4.50 -9.16 -6.55
C LEU A 427 5.74 -9.87 -6.01
N SER A 428 6.13 -10.96 -6.65
CA SER A 428 7.25 -11.78 -6.21
C SER A 428 8.60 -11.06 -6.41
N THR A 429 9.64 -11.51 -5.73
CA THR A 429 11.02 -11.01 -5.96
C THR A 429 11.56 -11.35 -7.36
N ASP A 430 10.88 -12.18 -8.11
CA ASP A 430 11.20 -12.52 -9.49
C ASP A 430 10.41 -11.65 -10.49
N GLY A 431 9.59 -10.70 -9.99
CA GLY A 431 8.79 -9.77 -10.80
C GLY A 431 7.46 -10.35 -11.30
N GLU A 432 7.01 -11.49 -10.77
CA GLU A 432 5.76 -12.13 -11.17
C GLU A 432 4.61 -11.69 -10.24
N LEU A 433 3.49 -11.28 -10.83
CA LEU A 433 2.25 -10.97 -10.11
C LEU A 433 1.37 -12.20 -9.95
N PHE A 434 0.67 -12.25 -8.83
CA PHE A 434 -0.32 -13.30 -8.56
C PHE A 434 -1.39 -12.80 -7.59
N PRO A 435 -2.67 -13.19 -7.75
CA PRO A 435 -3.70 -12.91 -6.78
C PRO A 435 -3.45 -13.76 -5.51
N PHE A 436 -3.51 -13.12 -4.34
CA PHE A 436 -3.39 -13.80 -3.06
C PHE A 436 -4.73 -13.92 -2.34
N ALA A 437 -5.54 -12.87 -2.35
CA ALA A 437 -6.88 -12.89 -1.77
C ALA A 437 -7.84 -12.07 -2.63
N GLU A 438 -9.13 -12.39 -2.55
CA GLU A 438 -10.17 -11.61 -3.21
C GLU A 438 -11.27 -11.27 -2.20
N ASN A 439 -11.71 -10.02 -2.22
CA ASN A 439 -12.88 -9.55 -1.49
C ASN A 439 -14.15 -10.25 -2.04
N ASN A 440 -14.78 -11.06 -1.20
CA ASN A 440 -16.01 -11.80 -1.51
C ASN A 440 -17.16 -11.39 -0.58
N ILE A 441 -17.11 -10.18 -0.02
CA ILE A 441 -18.06 -9.71 0.98
C ILE A 441 -19.41 -9.45 0.32
N ILE A 442 -20.38 -10.33 0.60
CA ILE A 442 -21.80 -10.18 0.28
C ILE A 442 -22.56 -10.36 1.58
N ILE A 443 -23.16 -9.28 2.07
CA ILE A 443 -23.84 -9.25 3.38
C ILE A 443 -25.34 -9.41 3.17
N PRO A 444 -25.95 -10.47 3.72
CA PRO A 444 -27.39 -10.69 3.59
C PRO A 444 -28.23 -9.56 4.21
N ASP A 445 -29.37 -9.25 3.58
CA ASP A 445 -30.33 -8.34 4.16
C ASP A 445 -30.79 -8.85 5.54
N GLY A 446 -30.86 -7.94 6.52
CA GLY A 446 -31.25 -8.27 7.90
C GLY A 446 -30.14 -8.77 8.82
N LEU A 447 -28.90 -8.92 8.32
CA LEU A 447 -27.71 -9.24 9.10
C LEU A 447 -26.57 -8.23 8.81
N PRO A 448 -26.75 -6.93 9.08
CA PRO A 448 -25.76 -5.93 8.72
C PRO A 448 -24.42 -6.19 9.42
N ILE A 449 -23.34 -6.05 8.68
CA ILE A 449 -21.96 -6.09 9.18
C ILE A 449 -21.36 -4.69 8.98
N GLY A 450 -20.84 -4.09 10.03
CA GLY A 450 -20.32 -2.72 9.97
C GLY A 450 -21.38 -1.68 9.53
N GLY A 451 -22.66 -1.97 9.77
CA GLY A 451 -23.78 -1.12 9.35
C GLY A 451 -24.14 -1.20 7.86
N GLU A 452 -23.55 -2.12 7.11
CA GLU A 452 -23.77 -2.31 5.68
C GLU A 452 -24.46 -3.64 5.38
N THR A 453 -25.16 -3.69 4.24
CA THR A 453 -25.73 -4.91 3.62
C THR A 453 -25.43 -4.91 2.12
N GLY A 454 -25.72 -6.01 1.43
CA GLY A 454 -25.54 -6.14 -0.01
C GLY A 454 -24.08 -6.42 -0.41
N ASP A 455 -23.79 -6.15 -1.68
CA ASP A 455 -22.54 -6.48 -2.32
C ASP A 455 -21.45 -5.44 -2.01
N GLN A 456 -20.39 -5.86 -1.30
CA GLN A 456 -19.25 -5.05 -0.91
C GLN A 456 -17.95 -5.50 -1.60
N ARG A 457 -18.01 -6.37 -2.63
CA ARG A 457 -16.84 -6.95 -3.32
C ARG A 457 -15.94 -5.91 -3.98
N GLY A 458 -16.49 -4.76 -4.40
CA GLY A 458 -15.74 -3.64 -4.95
C GLY A 458 -15.25 -2.65 -3.89
N LYS A 459 -15.18 -3.03 -2.61
CA LYS A 459 -14.66 -2.17 -1.56
C LYS A 459 -13.20 -2.47 -1.29
N GLU A 460 -12.47 -1.42 -1.13
CA GLU A 460 -11.04 -1.27 -0.96
C GLU A 460 -10.46 -2.20 0.11
N TRP A 461 -9.26 -2.69 -0.18
CA TRP A 461 -8.34 -3.28 0.79
C TRP A 461 -7.36 -2.24 1.31
N ALA A 462 -7.14 -2.21 2.62
CA ALA A 462 -6.21 -1.27 3.24
C ALA A 462 -5.39 -1.91 4.37
N GLY A 463 -4.27 -1.29 4.72
CA GLY A 463 -3.50 -1.58 5.92
C GLY A 463 -2.93 -2.99 6.04
N ALA A 464 -2.53 -3.63 4.92
CA ALA A 464 -1.92 -4.95 4.95
C ALA A 464 -0.58 -4.94 5.70
N THR A 465 -0.40 -5.88 6.64
CA THR A 465 0.82 -5.96 7.46
C THR A 465 1.08 -7.38 7.94
N PHE A 466 2.35 -7.84 7.87
CA PHE A 466 2.76 -9.15 8.35
C PHE A 466 3.33 -9.10 9.76
N THR A 467 3.19 -10.21 10.49
CA THR A 467 4.03 -10.47 11.66
C THR A 467 5.49 -10.70 11.24
N ARG A 468 6.45 -10.41 12.12
CA ARG A 468 7.89 -10.59 11.82
C ARG A 468 8.26 -12.03 11.47
N ASP A 469 7.60 -13.01 12.09
CA ASP A 469 7.79 -14.43 11.78
C ASP A 469 7.15 -14.83 10.45
N GLY A 470 6.22 -14.02 9.90
CA GLY A 470 5.52 -14.25 8.66
C GLY A 470 4.42 -15.31 8.78
N GLU A 471 3.94 -15.61 9.98
CA GLU A 471 2.87 -16.58 10.20
C GLU A 471 1.48 -15.99 10.03
N TRP A 472 1.33 -14.67 10.22
CA TRP A 472 0.08 -13.95 10.13
C TRP A 472 0.18 -12.72 9.24
N LEU A 473 -0.85 -12.52 8.41
CA LEU A 473 -1.15 -11.27 7.71
C LEU A 473 -2.40 -10.66 8.35
N PHE A 474 -2.33 -9.38 8.71
CA PHE A 474 -3.49 -8.58 9.07
C PHE A 474 -3.79 -7.61 7.93
N VAL A 475 -5.08 -7.40 7.64
CA VAL A 475 -5.52 -6.49 6.59
C VAL A 475 -6.94 -6.00 6.89
N ASN A 476 -7.25 -4.80 6.44
CA ASN A 476 -8.56 -4.19 6.57
C ASN A 476 -9.33 -4.26 5.25
N ASN A 477 -10.65 -4.38 5.34
CA ASN A 477 -11.55 -3.90 4.31
C ASN A 477 -12.14 -2.57 4.79
N HIS A 478 -11.88 -1.52 4.04
CA HIS A 478 -12.22 -0.14 4.41
C HIS A 478 -13.72 0.03 4.66
N LYS A 479 -14.55 -0.57 3.81
CA LYS A 479 -16.01 -0.63 3.94
C LYS A 479 -16.48 -2.06 3.66
N PRO A 480 -17.17 -2.69 4.59
CA PRO A 480 -17.96 -2.18 5.74
C PRO A 480 -17.15 -1.87 7.02
N GLY A 481 -15.85 -1.98 7.02
CA GLY A 481 -15.00 -1.76 8.20
C GLY A 481 -14.81 -3.07 8.98
N ILE A 482 -13.99 -3.97 8.42
CA ILE A 482 -13.64 -5.27 8.99
C ILE A 482 -12.12 -5.38 8.98
N THR A 483 -11.54 -5.88 10.08
CA THR A 483 -10.15 -6.32 10.08
C THR A 483 -10.09 -7.85 10.00
N PHE A 484 -9.21 -8.37 9.16
CA PHE A 484 -8.98 -9.79 8.98
C PHE A 484 -7.59 -10.18 9.48
N ALA A 485 -7.51 -11.33 10.12
CA ALA A 485 -6.26 -12.01 10.45
C ALA A 485 -6.18 -13.30 9.63
N ILE A 486 -5.23 -13.38 8.71
CA ILE A 486 -5.07 -14.48 7.75
C ILE A 486 -3.82 -15.28 8.12
N THR A 487 -3.92 -16.62 8.14
CA THR A 487 -2.80 -17.53 8.36
C THR A 487 -2.89 -18.75 7.45
N GLY A 488 -1.76 -19.40 7.18
CA GLY A 488 -1.72 -20.55 6.28
C GLY A 488 -0.30 -20.97 5.91
N PRO A 489 -0.15 -21.78 4.87
CA PRO A 489 1.14 -22.34 4.46
C PRO A 489 2.00 -21.34 3.67
N TRP A 490 2.35 -20.20 4.24
CA TRP A 490 3.09 -19.12 3.62
C TRP A 490 4.39 -19.57 2.93
N GLU A 491 5.09 -20.57 3.52
CA GLU A 491 6.36 -21.09 3.01
C GLU A 491 6.23 -21.86 1.68
N GLN A 492 5.02 -22.14 1.23
CA GLN A 492 4.76 -22.83 -0.04
C GLN A 492 4.79 -21.89 -1.24
N GLY A 493 4.68 -20.56 -1.00
CA GLY A 493 4.63 -19.53 -2.04
C GLY A 493 5.64 -18.39 -1.82
N PRO A 494 5.58 -17.36 -2.68
CA PRO A 494 6.63 -16.34 -2.78
C PRO A 494 6.62 -15.31 -1.63
N LEU A 495 5.53 -15.16 -0.89
CA LEU A 495 5.45 -14.21 0.24
C LEU A 495 6.06 -14.76 1.53
N GLY A 496 6.17 -16.09 1.65
CA GLY A 496 6.66 -16.75 2.86
C GLY A 496 8.17 -16.72 3.02
N ARG A 497 8.66 -16.85 4.26
CA ARG A 497 10.08 -17.02 4.53
C ARG A 497 10.60 -18.31 3.95
N ARG A 498 11.69 -18.28 3.20
CA ARG A 498 12.40 -19.49 2.75
C ARG A 498 13.10 -20.11 3.96
N ARG A 499 12.78 -21.35 4.34
CA ARG A 499 13.37 -22.09 5.46
C ARG A 499 14.88 -22.41 5.32
N SER A 500 15.57 -21.95 4.29
CA SER A 500 17.01 -22.18 4.08
C SER A 500 17.75 -20.89 3.81
N GLY A 501 18.11 -20.23 4.86
CA GLY A 501 19.05 -19.10 4.89
C GLY A 501 19.10 -18.60 6.32
N LYS A 502 20.25 -18.79 6.99
CA LYS A 502 20.54 -17.97 8.15
C LYS A 502 20.28 -16.54 7.71
N PHE A 503 19.31 -15.87 8.31
CA PHE A 503 19.33 -14.43 8.32
C PHE A 503 20.62 -14.05 9.04
N ILE A 504 21.56 -13.55 8.33
CA ILE A 504 22.52 -12.63 8.90
C ILE A 504 21.65 -11.38 9.09
N ASP A 505 21.24 -11.11 10.31
CA ASP A 505 20.92 -9.75 10.73
C ASP A 505 22.25 -8.99 10.56
N ASP A 506 22.43 -8.36 9.40
CA ASP A 506 23.59 -7.49 9.13
C ASP A 506 23.50 -6.17 9.92
N ASP A 507 22.84 -6.19 11.06
CA ASP A 507 22.69 -5.03 11.97
C ASP A 507 23.49 -5.17 13.29
N ASP A 508 24.30 -6.24 13.45
CA ASP A 508 25.25 -6.37 14.54
C ASP A 508 26.69 -6.18 14.02
N ASP A 509 27.07 -4.94 13.71
CA ASP A 509 28.46 -4.48 13.78
C ASP A 509 28.51 -2.94 13.92
N ASP A 510 28.85 -2.50 15.19
CA ASP A 510 29.38 -1.23 15.75
C ASP A 510 28.61 0.07 15.45
#